data_af753353d62a7348d69e344f1961b47a
#
_entry.id   af753353d62a7348d69e344f1961b47a
#
_cell.length_a   1.000
_cell.length_b   1.000
_cell.length_c   1.000
_cell.angle_alpha   90.00
_cell.angle_beta   90.00
_cell.angle_gamma   90.00
#
_symmetry.space_group_name_H-M   'P 1'
#
loop_
_entity.id
_entity.type
_entity.pdbx_description
1 polymer ?
#
loop_
_entity_poly.entity_id
_entity_poly.type
_entity_poly.pdbx_seq_one_letter_code
_entity_poly.pdbx_strand_id
1 'polypeptide(L)'
;GFINDWQGCDFDPGILTCKSVKTGTCLTKAQVDALRDMFNGPRTSDGKSIYGPFNYDTGIGGSEWRGMHIGSSGTGKWDSADATLGLVNLSYLQLTPPDPDLDPLEFDFDRDAVRTRHTAANTDADSTFLSTFADHGKMIVYNGLSDQGMASGVLSAWYDEVVKVNGPAIRDSIRLFFIPGMCHCSGGKATDQFNMLDAITGWVENGKAPDRIIATGKAFPGVSRPLCPYPLVARYKDGDVNSADSFVCSK
;
A
#
# COMPACT_ATOMS: atom_id res chain seq x y z
N GLY A 1 -5.54 10.36 13.56
CA GLY A 1 -6.56 9.30 13.59
C GLY A 1 -6.24 8.16 12.64
N PHE A 2 -7.02 7.13 12.68
CA PHE A 2 -6.91 5.99 11.77
C PHE A 2 -8.03 6.05 10.74
N ILE A 3 -7.72 5.66 9.51
CA ILE A 3 -8.73 5.39 8.48
C ILE A 3 -8.90 3.87 8.41
N ASN A 4 -9.81 3.34 9.24
CA ASN A 4 -10.04 1.88 9.28
C ASN A 4 -10.72 1.38 7.99
N ASP A 5 -11.72 2.12 7.51
CA ASP A 5 -12.45 1.83 6.27
C ASP A 5 -11.81 2.57 5.10
N TRP A 6 -10.60 2.18 4.77
CA TRP A 6 -9.83 2.81 3.69
C TRP A 6 -10.43 2.54 2.29
N GLN A 7 -11.13 1.42 2.13
CA GLN A 7 -11.81 1.08 0.88
C GLN A 7 -13.02 1.97 0.60
N GLY A 8 -13.69 2.44 1.67
CA GLY A 8 -14.80 3.41 1.56
C GLY A 8 -14.35 4.88 1.55
N CYS A 9 -13.05 5.15 1.56
CA CYS A 9 -12.53 6.51 1.55
C CYS A 9 -12.58 7.10 0.13
N ASP A 10 -13.54 7.98 -0.09
CA ASP A 10 -13.69 8.76 -1.34
C ASP A 10 -13.14 10.18 -1.12
N PHE A 11 -11.82 10.33 -1.25
CA PHE A 11 -11.15 11.61 -1.11
C PHE A 11 -10.68 12.13 -2.47
N ASP A 12 -11.18 13.31 -2.87
CA ASP A 12 -10.65 14.04 -4.02
C ASP A 12 -9.78 15.21 -3.56
N PRO A 13 -8.47 15.24 -3.90
CA PRO A 13 -7.59 16.38 -3.60
C PRO A 13 -8.05 17.69 -4.24
N GLY A 14 -8.99 17.67 -5.18
CA GLY A 14 -9.61 18.87 -5.77
C GLY A 14 -10.26 19.79 -4.74
N ILE A 15 -10.71 19.26 -3.60
CA ILE A 15 -11.25 20.09 -2.51
C ILE A 15 -10.21 21.04 -1.90
N LEU A 16 -8.92 20.76 -2.09
CA LEU A 16 -7.80 21.56 -1.61
C LEU A 16 -7.37 22.65 -2.61
N THR A 17 -8.04 22.77 -3.76
CA THR A 17 -7.68 23.74 -4.80
C THR A 17 -7.79 25.18 -4.27
N CYS A 18 -6.77 25.99 -4.53
CA CYS A 18 -6.78 27.41 -4.17
C CYS A 18 -7.95 28.14 -4.88
N LYS A 19 -8.75 28.89 -4.12
CA LYS A 19 -9.85 29.71 -4.67
C LYS A 19 -9.35 31.04 -5.26
N SER A 20 -8.12 31.44 -4.92
CA SER A 20 -7.47 32.67 -5.36
C SER A 20 -5.96 32.47 -5.39
N VAL A 21 -5.18 33.39 -4.82
CA VAL A 21 -3.72 33.30 -4.73
C VAL A 21 -3.28 32.06 -3.93
N LYS A 22 -2.24 31.38 -4.37
CA LYS A 22 -1.63 30.22 -3.69
C LYS A 22 -1.16 30.59 -2.30
N THR A 23 -1.59 29.81 -1.32
CA THR A 23 -1.15 29.89 0.09
C THR A 23 -0.53 28.56 0.54
N GLY A 24 -0.03 28.50 1.77
CA GLY A 24 0.49 27.26 2.37
C GLY A 24 -0.57 26.19 2.63
N THR A 25 -1.86 26.54 2.58
CA THR A 25 -2.98 25.66 2.95
C THR A 25 -3.83 25.21 1.77
N CYS A 26 -3.48 25.58 0.54
CA CYS A 26 -4.19 25.14 -0.66
C CYS A 26 -3.22 24.70 -1.75
N LEU A 27 -3.71 23.99 -2.74
CA LEU A 27 -2.95 23.47 -3.88
C LEU A 27 -3.33 24.22 -5.16
N THR A 28 -2.37 24.40 -6.06
CA THR A 28 -2.68 24.82 -7.44
C THR A 28 -3.38 23.67 -8.17
N LYS A 29 -4.07 23.99 -9.28
CA LYS A 29 -4.65 22.95 -10.14
C LYS A 29 -3.61 21.91 -10.57
N ALA A 30 -2.42 22.36 -11.01
CA ALA A 30 -1.34 21.45 -11.44
C ALA A 30 -0.86 20.53 -10.28
N GLN A 31 -0.81 21.02 -9.05
CA GLN A 31 -0.47 20.17 -7.89
C GLN A 31 -1.57 19.16 -7.58
N VAL A 32 -2.84 19.52 -7.74
CA VAL A 32 -3.96 18.59 -7.58
C VAL A 32 -3.92 17.50 -8.64
N ASP A 33 -3.69 17.88 -9.90
CA ASP A 33 -3.61 16.92 -11.01
C ASP A 33 -2.43 15.95 -10.79
N ALA A 34 -1.24 16.47 -10.43
CA ALA A 34 -0.08 15.63 -10.12
C ALA A 34 -0.32 14.66 -8.96
N LEU A 35 -1.05 15.09 -7.91
CA LEU A 35 -1.44 14.18 -6.82
C LEU A 35 -2.37 13.08 -7.31
N ARG A 36 -3.36 13.41 -8.13
CA ARG A 36 -4.26 12.40 -8.70
C ARG A 36 -3.49 11.38 -9.52
N ASP A 37 -2.60 11.82 -10.40
CA ASP A 37 -1.79 10.95 -11.25
C ASP A 37 -0.92 10.02 -10.40
N MET A 38 -0.24 10.57 -9.38
CA MET A 38 0.62 9.83 -8.47
C MET A 38 -0.17 8.77 -7.68
N PHE A 39 -1.34 9.12 -7.12
CA PHE A 39 -2.16 8.17 -6.36
C PHE A 39 -2.84 7.12 -7.25
N ASN A 40 -3.24 7.49 -8.47
CA ASN A 40 -3.78 6.53 -9.43
C ASN A 40 -2.71 5.55 -9.96
N GLY A 41 -1.43 5.91 -9.87
CA GLY A 41 -0.32 5.16 -10.41
C GLY A 41 -0.22 5.22 -11.94
N PRO A 42 0.87 4.69 -12.53
CA PRO A 42 1.11 4.70 -13.96
C PRO A 42 0.06 3.89 -14.73
N ARG A 43 -0.39 4.45 -15.84
CA ARG A 43 -1.40 3.87 -16.72
C ARG A 43 -1.05 4.07 -18.18
N THR A 44 -1.49 3.16 -19.02
CA THR A 44 -1.49 3.31 -20.47
C THR A 44 -2.52 4.34 -20.91
N SER A 45 -2.42 4.82 -22.15
CA SER A 45 -3.34 5.82 -22.71
C SER A 45 -4.79 5.34 -22.79
N ASP A 46 -5.03 4.02 -22.88
CA ASP A 46 -6.36 3.40 -22.79
C ASP A 46 -6.86 3.20 -21.35
N GLY A 47 -6.10 3.67 -20.35
CA GLY A 47 -6.45 3.64 -18.94
C GLY A 47 -6.12 2.34 -18.20
N LYS A 48 -5.43 1.38 -18.84
CA LYS A 48 -5.00 0.15 -18.18
C LYS A 48 -3.94 0.46 -17.13
N SER A 49 -4.14 -0.02 -15.90
CA SER A 49 -3.18 0.13 -14.81
C SER A 49 -1.91 -0.68 -15.08
N ILE A 50 -0.75 -0.07 -14.88
CA ILE A 50 0.56 -0.71 -14.85
C ILE A 50 0.92 -1.05 -13.41
N TYR A 51 0.66 -0.14 -12.47
CA TYR A 51 0.91 -0.30 -11.05
C TYR A 51 0.00 0.64 -10.22
N GLY A 52 -0.27 0.31 -8.95
CA GLY A 52 -1.13 1.09 -8.07
C GLY A 52 -2.58 0.61 -8.09
N PRO A 53 -3.52 1.34 -7.49
CA PRO A 53 -3.39 2.67 -6.89
C PRO A 53 -2.78 2.67 -5.49
N PHE A 54 -2.35 3.85 -5.05
CA PHE A 54 -2.04 4.14 -3.65
C PHE A 54 -3.28 4.66 -2.93
N ASN A 55 -3.35 4.45 -1.61
CA ASN A 55 -4.47 4.95 -0.82
C ASN A 55 -4.20 6.34 -0.26
N TYR A 56 -5.24 7.16 -0.17
CA TYR A 56 -5.20 8.36 0.66
C TYR A 56 -5.30 7.95 2.12
N ASP A 57 -4.17 7.91 2.80
CA ASP A 57 -4.07 7.53 4.21
C ASP A 57 -3.34 8.60 5.03
N THR A 58 -3.42 8.53 6.36
CA THR A 58 -2.92 9.55 7.27
C THR A 58 -1.40 9.71 7.27
N GLY A 59 -0.66 8.71 6.80
CA GLY A 59 0.80 8.73 6.72
C GLY A 59 1.37 9.50 5.53
N ILE A 60 0.54 9.83 4.52
CA ILE A 60 1.02 10.57 3.33
C ILE A 60 1.58 11.97 3.65
N GLY A 61 1.22 12.53 4.79
CA GLY A 61 1.81 13.78 5.30
C GLY A 61 3.15 13.60 6.02
N GLY A 62 3.66 12.37 6.13
CA GLY A 62 4.91 12.04 6.82
C GLY A 62 6.16 12.34 6.01
N SER A 63 7.30 12.32 6.70
CA SER A 63 8.63 12.55 6.11
C SER A 63 9.02 11.43 5.14
N GLU A 64 8.63 10.21 5.43
CA GLU A 64 8.93 9.01 4.66
C GLU A 64 8.28 9.10 3.27
N TRP A 65 7.00 9.44 3.25
CA TRP A 65 6.23 9.61 2.02
C TRP A 65 6.78 10.77 1.17
N ARG A 66 7.06 11.89 1.85
CA ARG A 66 7.66 13.06 1.20
C ARG A 66 9.05 12.74 0.62
N GLY A 67 9.89 12.04 1.35
CA GLY A 67 11.23 11.65 0.90
C GLY A 67 11.19 10.71 -0.31
N MET A 68 10.20 9.82 -0.36
CA MET A 68 10.03 8.90 -1.48
C MET A 68 9.63 9.63 -2.76
N HIS A 69 8.57 10.44 -2.73
CA HIS A 69 7.91 10.94 -3.92
C HIS A 69 8.22 12.41 -4.27
N ILE A 70 8.50 13.26 -3.29
CA ILE A 70 8.63 14.71 -3.48
C ILE A 70 10.08 15.17 -3.32
N GLY A 71 10.84 14.55 -2.41
CA GLY A 71 12.19 14.98 -2.05
C GLY A 71 12.21 16.30 -1.28
N SER A 72 13.32 17.03 -1.33
CA SER A 72 13.50 18.27 -0.58
C SER A 72 12.76 19.47 -1.16
N SER A 73 12.40 19.42 -2.45
CA SER A 73 11.75 20.50 -3.22
C SER A 73 12.47 21.88 -3.17
N GLY A 74 13.59 21.99 -2.46
CA GLY A 74 14.36 23.22 -2.30
C GLY A 74 15.59 23.32 -3.19
N THR A 75 16.07 22.19 -3.74
CA THR A 75 17.34 22.13 -4.46
C THR A 75 17.19 22.40 -5.97
N GLY A 76 15.97 22.33 -6.52
CA GLY A 76 15.73 22.34 -7.97
C GLY A 76 16.26 21.08 -8.66
N LYS A 77 16.67 20.06 -7.92
CA LYS A 77 17.11 18.75 -8.39
C LYS A 77 16.09 17.70 -8.02
N TRP A 78 16.07 16.62 -8.75
CA TRP A 78 15.29 15.45 -8.44
C TRP A 78 16.03 14.63 -7.36
N ASP A 79 15.69 14.85 -6.12
CA ASP A 79 16.34 14.25 -4.94
C ASP A 79 15.40 13.34 -4.13
N SER A 80 14.22 13.03 -4.65
CA SER A 80 13.35 11.98 -4.09
C SER A 80 13.95 10.59 -4.30
N ALA A 81 13.56 9.63 -3.49
CA ALA A 81 14.02 8.24 -3.67
C ALA A 81 13.55 7.66 -5.01
N ASP A 82 12.33 8.01 -5.46
CA ASP A 82 11.84 7.59 -6.78
C ASP A 82 12.71 8.14 -7.91
N ALA A 83 13.12 9.40 -7.83
CA ALA A 83 13.94 10.03 -8.85
C ALA A 83 15.41 9.57 -8.85
N THR A 84 15.90 9.07 -7.73
CA THR A 84 17.29 8.59 -7.59
C THR A 84 17.39 7.07 -7.71
N LEU A 85 16.83 6.34 -6.75
CA LEU A 85 16.91 4.88 -6.73
C LEU A 85 15.94 4.24 -7.72
N GLY A 86 14.72 4.77 -7.84
CA GLY A 86 13.69 4.25 -8.75
C GLY A 86 14.12 4.37 -10.20
N LEU A 87 14.65 5.52 -10.62
CA LEU A 87 15.14 5.73 -11.97
C LEU A 87 16.33 4.81 -12.29
N VAL A 88 17.30 4.68 -11.38
CA VAL A 88 18.43 3.76 -11.56
C VAL A 88 17.96 2.32 -11.69
N ASN A 89 17.02 1.90 -10.84
CA ASN A 89 16.43 0.57 -10.94
C ASN A 89 15.75 0.36 -12.30
N LEU A 90 14.91 1.31 -12.73
CA LEU A 90 14.22 1.23 -14.02
C LEU A 90 15.23 1.12 -15.18
N SER A 91 16.20 2.03 -15.23
CA SER A 91 17.16 2.15 -16.34
C SER A 91 18.08 0.94 -16.49
N TYR A 92 18.58 0.40 -15.39
CA TYR A 92 19.61 -0.62 -15.42
C TYR A 92 19.10 -2.04 -15.14
N LEU A 93 18.00 -2.20 -14.40
CA LEU A 93 17.55 -3.51 -13.97
C LEU A 93 16.19 -3.92 -14.56
N GLN A 94 15.25 -3.00 -14.71
CA GLN A 94 13.90 -3.34 -15.12
C GLN A 94 13.74 -3.33 -16.65
N LEU A 95 14.36 -2.39 -17.35
CA LEU A 95 14.26 -2.32 -18.81
C LEU A 95 15.10 -3.40 -19.50
N THR A 96 14.55 -3.96 -20.56
CA THR A 96 15.28 -4.88 -21.46
C THR A 96 15.15 -4.39 -22.91
N PRO A 97 16.28 -4.01 -23.58
CA PRO A 97 17.62 -3.87 -22.98
C PRO A 97 17.67 -2.71 -21.97
N PRO A 98 18.70 -2.68 -21.09
CA PRO A 98 18.94 -1.54 -20.20
C PRO A 98 19.09 -0.23 -21.00
N ASP A 99 18.71 0.86 -20.35
CA ASP A 99 18.71 2.21 -20.95
C ASP A 99 19.34 3.22 -19.96
N PRO A 100 20.69 3.31 -19.91
CA PRO A 100 21.38 4.17 -18.96
C PRO A 100 21.11 5.67 -19.17
N ASP A 101 20.73 6.05 -20.37
CA ASP A 101 20.48 7.43 -20.77
C ASP A 101 18.98 7.80 -20.71
N LEU A 102 18.15 6.94 -20.08
CA LEU A 102 16.72 7.16 -19.98
C LEU A 102 16.39 8.52 -19.34
N ASP A 103 15.69 9.36 -20.10
CA ASP A 103 15.00 10.51 -19.54
C ASP A 103 13.59 10.06 -19.04
N PRO A 104 13.32 10.09 -17.73
CA PRO A 104 12.03 9.65 -17.22
C PRO A 104 10.84 10.50 -17.69
N LEU A 105 11.08 11.74 -18.15
CA LEU A 105 10.04 12.60 -18.71
C LEU A 105 9.65 12.20 -20.14
N GLU A 106 10.52 11.45 -20.83
CA GLU A 106 10.28 10.92 -22.17
C GLU A 106 9.76 9.47 -22.15
N PHE A 107 9.60 8.89 -20.94
CA PHE A 107 9.09 7.53 -20.78
C PHE A 107 7.61 7.45 -21.17
N ASP A 108 7.33 6.70 -22.22
CA ASP A 108 5.98 6.46 -22.72
C ASP A 108 5.45 5.13 -22.18
N PHE A 109 4.39 5.20 -21.36
CA PHE A 109 3.84 4.02 -20.72
C PHE A 109 3.27 2.98 -21.71
N ASP A 110 2.79 3.40 -22.88
CA ASP A 110 2.30 2.47 -23.90
C ASP A 110 3.46 1.75 -24.61
N ARG A 111 4.50 2.49 -24.94
CA ARG A 111 5.68 2.00 -25.68
C ARG A 111 6.67 1.28 -24.77
N ASP A 112 7.01 1.89 -23.61
CA ASP A 112 8.18 1.50 -22.84
C ASP A 112 7.86 0.53 -21.70
N ALA A 113 6.64 0.51 -21.14
CA ALA A 113 6.29 -0.42 -20.08
C ALA A 113 6.42 -1.90 -20.53
N VAL A 114 6.24 -2.18 -21.81
CA VAL A 114 6.45 -3.55 -22.34
C VAL A 114 7.90 -4.02 -22.18
N ARG A 115 8.87 -3.10 -22.15
CA ARG A 115 10.29 -3.42 -21.97
C ARG A 115 10.63 -3.97 -20.59
N THR A 116 9.76 -3.81 -19.59
CA THR A 116 9.94 -4.36 -18.23
C THR A 116 9.50 -5.82 -18.12
N ARG A 117 8.72 -6.34 -19.08
CA ARG A 117 8.09 -7.67 -18.99
C ARG A 117 9.09 -8.81 -18.84
N HIS A 118 10.27 -8.71 -19.45
CA HIS A 118 11.28 -9.76 -19.35
C HIS A 118 11.81 -9.90 -17.92
N THR A 119 12.08 -8.79 -17.27
CA THR A 119 12.51 -8.77 -15.86
C THR A 119 11.34 -9.17 -14.96
N ALA A 120 10.17 -8.61 -15.15
CA ALA A 120 8.96 -8.94 -14.40
C ALA A 120 8.67 -10.44 -14.38
N ALA A 121 8.79 -11.12 -15.51
CA ALA A 121 8.59 -12.57 -15.61
C ALA A 121 9.53 -13.41 -14.70
N ASN A 122 10.63 -12.83 -14.23
CA ASN A 122 11.60 -13.51 -13.37
C ASN A 122 11.58 -12.97 -11.93
N THR A 123 11.07 -11.78 -11.69
CA THR A 123 11.16 -11.10 -10.40
C THR A 123 9.82 -10.93 -9.71
N ASP A 124 8.72 -10.89 -10.45
CA ASP A 124 7.40 -10.66 -9.87
C ASP A 124 6.88 -11.92 -9.17
N ALA A 125 6.52 -11.76 -7.91
CA ALA A 125 5.91 -12.82 -7.09
C ALA A 125 4.37 -12.69 -7.14
N ASP A 126 3.82 -12.69 -8.34
CA ASP A 126 2.41 -12.39 -8.62
C ASP A 126 1.51 -13.62 -8.82
N SER A 127 2.06 -14.83 -8.64
CA SER A 127 1.30 -16.07 -8.81
C SER A 127 0.06 -16.08 -7.93
N THR A 128 -1.10 -16.29 -8.56
CA THR A 128 -2.39 -16.42 -7.87
C THR A 128 -2.85 -17.87 -7.72
N PHE A 129 -2.19 -18.82 -8.38
CA PHE A 129 -2.50 -20.23 -8.26
C PHE A 129 -1.74 -20.87 -7.11
N LEU A 130 -2.37 -20.92 -5.92
CA LEU A 130 -1.75 -21.30 -4.66
C LEU A 130 -2.34 -22.56 -4.02
N SER A 131 -3.09 -23.38 -4.77
CA SER A 131 -3.73 -24.61 -4.25
C SER A 131 -2.73 -25.55 -3.61
N THR A 132 -1.63 -25.87 -4.29
CA THR A 132 -0.59 -26.77 -3.77
C THR A 132 0.05 -26.25 -2.48
N PHE A 133 0.25 -24.92 -2.38
CA PHE A 133 0.73 -24.31 -1.15
C PHE A 133 -0.31 -24.45 -0.03
N ALA A 134 -1.58 -24.19 -0.33
CA ALA A 134 -2.67 -24.21 0.64
C ALA A 134 -2.91 -25.58 1.27
N ASP A 135 -2.59 -26.66 0.57
CA ASP A 135 -2.70 -28.03 1.06
C ASP A 135 -1.72 -28.31 2.23
N HIS A 136 -0.61 -27.57 2.31
CA HIS A 136 0.49 -27.89 3.23
C HIS A 136 0.98 -26.69 4.06
N GLY A 137 0.61 -25.46 3.70
CA GLY A 137 1.15 -24.25 4.30
C GLY A 137 0.10 -23.27 4.81
N LYS A 138 0.58 -22.33 5.64
CA LYS A 138 -0.17 -21.15 6.07
C LYS A 138 0.62 -19.89 5.75
N MET A 139 -0.05 -18.85 5.28
CA MET A 139 0.57 -17.58 4.90
C MET A 139 -0.17 -16.40 5.54
N ILE A 140 0.58 -15.53 6.17
CA ILE A 140 0.10 -14.20 6.56
C ILE A 140 0.84 -13.18 5.69
N VAL A 141 0.08 -12.41 4.93
CA VAL A 141 0.57 -11.27 4.16
C VAL A 141 0.13 -10.00 4.89
N TYR A 142 0.99 -9.01 4.99
CA TYR A 142 0.58 -7.73 5.59
C TYR A 142 1.31 -6.55 4.95
N ASN A 143 0.66 -5.37 4.97
CA ASN A 143 1.22 -4.14 4.40
C ASN A 143 0.65 -2.92 5.11
N GLY A 144 1.44 -1.86 5.18
CA GLY A 144 0.99 -0.55 5.67
C GLY A 144 0.15 0.18 4.63
N LEU A 145 -0.97 0.79 5.05
CA LEU A 145 -1.80 1.59 4.13
C LEU A 145 -1.13 2.89 3.67
N SER A 146 -0.13 3.36 4.42
CA SER A 146 0.70 4.51 4.06
C SER A 146 2.08 4.11 3.51
N ASP A 147 2.22 2.85 3.07
CA ASP A 147 3.46 2.39 2.46
C ASP A 147 3.73 3.20 1.18
N GLN A 148 4.84 3.91 1.19
CA GLN A 148 5.24 4.78 0.10
C GLN A 148 5.88 4.02 -1.07
N GLY A 149 6.34 2.78 -0.86
CA GLY A 149 6.98 1.96 -1.89
C GLY A 149 6.07 0.89 -2.49
N MET A 150 5.16 0.35 -1.67
CA MET A 150 4.29 -0.78 -2.06
C MET A 150 2.83 -0.37 -2.00
N ALA A 151 2.21 -0.17 -3.17
CA ALA A 151 0.81 0.22 -3.25
C ALA A 151 -0.11 -0.87 -2.70
N SER A 152 -0.86 -0.57 -1.65
CA SER A 152 -1.80 -1.51 -1.02
C SER A 152 -2.89 -1.98 -1.98
N GLY A 153 -3.24 -1.16 -2.97
CA GLY A 153 -4.21 -1.52 -4.02
C GLY A 153 -3.75 -2.69 -4.88
N VAL A 154 -2.46 -2.80 -5.17
CA VAL A 154 -1.88 -3.95 -5.90
C VAL A 154 -2.03 -5.23 -5.08
N LEU A 155 -1.73 -5.14 -3.78
CA LEU A 155 -1.77 -6.29 -2.90
C LEU A 155 -3.21 -6.79 -2.64
N SER A 156 -4.17 -5.86 -2.48
CA SER A 156 -5.57 -6.24 -2.37
C SER A 156 -6.10 -6.88 -3.65
N ALA A 157 -5.76 -6.34 -4.83
CA ALA A 157 -6.16 -6.91 -6.11
C ALA A 157 -5.56 -8.31 -6.33
N TRP A 158 -4.30 -8.51 -5.97
CA TRP A 158 -3.67 -9.84 -5.99
C TRP A 158 -4.41 -10.83 -5.09
N TYR A 159 -4.73 -10.43 -3.85
CA TYR A 159 -5.43 -11.31 -2.92
C TYR A 159 -6.86 -11.65 -3.38
N ASP A 160 -7.57 -10.68 -3.95
CA ASP A 160 -8.89 -10.91 -4.52
C ASP A 160 -8.84 -11.91 -5.69
N GLU A 161 -7.82 -11.82 -6.54
CA GLU A 161 -7.62 -12.80 -7.62
C GLU A 161 -7.19 -14.17 -7.08
N VAL A 162 -6.36 -14.24 -6.02
CA VAL A 162 -6.06 -15.49 -5.31
C VAL A 162 -7.34 -16.17 -4.83
N VAL A 163 -8.24 -15.41 -4.21
CA VAL A 163 -9.52 -15.95 -3.73
C VAL A 163 -10.42 -16.39 -4.90
N LYS A 164 -10.45 -15.64 -5.96
CA LYS A 164 -11.25 -15.94 -7.15
C LYS A 164 -10.76 -17.24 -7.86
N VAL A 165 -9.45 -17.38 -8.01
CA VAL A 165 -8.83 -18.54 -8.71
C VAL A 165 -8.94 -19.81 -7.89
N ASN A 166 -8.72 -19.76 -6.56
CA ASN A 166 -8.69 -20.95 -5.70
C ASN A 166 -9.98 -21.20 -4.93
N GLY A 167 -10.95 -20.28 -5.02
CA GLY A 167 -12.19 -20.33 -4.24
C GLY A 167 -12.04 -19.77 -2.81
N PRO A 168 -13.16 -19.48 -2.13
CA PRO A 168 -13.15 -18.78 -0.83
C PRO A 168 -12.48 -19.57 0.30
N ALA A 169 -12.38 -20.89 0.21
CA ALA A 169 -11.72 -21.74 1.22
C ALA A 169 -10.20 -21.46 1.31
N ILE A 170 -9.59 -20.82 0.31
CA ILE A 170 -8.18 -20.43 0.36
C ILE A 170 -7.86 -19.53 1.56
N ARG A 171 -8.87 -18.80 2.09
CA ARG A 171 -8.76 -17.99 3.31
C ARG A 171 -8.44 -18.79 4.57
N ASP A 172 -8.65 -20.10 4.55
CA ASP A 172 -8.26 -21.01 5.64
C ASP A 172 -6.76 -21.36 5.60
N SER A 173 -6.04 -20.88 4.58
CA SER A 173 -4.59 -21.06 4.43
C SER A 173 -3.84 -19.74 4.20
N ILE A 174 -4.49 -18.69 3.69
CA ILE A 174 -3.85 -17.41 3.39
C ILE A 174 -4.70 -16.26 3.93
N ARG A 175 -4.09 -15.36 4.70
CA ARG A 175 -4.73 -14.14 5.21
C ARG A 175 -3.91 -12.91 4.91
N LEU A 176 -4.60 -11.83 4.51
CA LEU A 176 -4.02 -10.52 4.26
C LEU A 176 -4.47 -9.55 5.33
N PHE A 177 -3.54 -8.76 5.86
CA PHE A 177 -3.81 -7.71 6.85
C PHE A 177 -3.27 -6.37 6.37
N PHE A 178 -4.06 -5.32 6.52
CA PHE A 178 -3.60 -3.95 6.31
C PHE A 178 -3.49 -3.20 7.63
N ILE A 179 -2.44 -2.38 7.74
CA ILE A 179 -2.17 -1.60 8.95
C ILE A 179 -2.38 -0.11 8.63
N PRO A 180 -3.50 0.51 9.10
CA PRO A 180 -3.78 1.92 8.84
C PRO A 180 -2.69 2.83 9.37
N GLY A 181 -2.23 3.76 8.54
CA GLY A 181 -1.22 4.76 8.89
C GLY A 181 0.22 4.28 8.91
N MET A 182 0.47 2.97 8.75
CA MET A 182 1.83 2.42 8.76
C MET A 182 2.53 2.69 7.43
N CYS A 183 3.77 3.20 7.52
CA CYS A 183 4.69 3.35 6.40
C CYS A 183 5.33 2.00 6.01
N HIS A 184 6.34 2.03 5.13
CA HIS A 184 7.06 0.82 4.71
C HIS A 184 7.69 0.10 5.90
N CYS A 185 7.27 -1.13 6.14
CA CYS A 185 7.69 -2.04 7.22
C CYS A 185 7.35 -1.60 8.65
N SER A 186 7.31 -0.32 8.98
CA SER A 186 7.01 0.23 10.31
C SER A 186 6.88 1.76 10.27
N GLY A 187 6.57 2.37 11.41
CA GLY A 187 6.51 3.83 11.56
C GLY A 187 5.21 4.42 11.04
N GLY A 188 5.22 5.73 10.81
CA GLY A 188 4.02 6.48 10.47
C GLY A 188 3.10 6.74 11.67
N LYS A 189 1.92 7.30 11.40
CA LYS A 189 0.87 7.52 12.41
C LYS A 189 0.01 6.26 12.55
N ALA A 190 0.59 5.18 13.10
CA ALA A 190 0.02 3.85 13.10
C ALA A 190 0.13 3.14 14.46
N THR A 191 -0.64 2.07 14.62
CA THR A 191 -0.37 0.99 15.55
C THR A 191 0.49 -0.05 14.85
N ASP A 192 1.78 0.21 14.76
CA ASP A 192 2.76 -0.54 13.97
C ASP A 192 3.52 -1.61 14.76
N GLN A 193 3.09 -1.87 16.01
CA GLN A 193 3.68 -2.88 16.90
C GLN A 193 2.69 -4.04 17.09
N PHE A 194 2.99 -5.16 16.47
CA PHE A 194 2.18 -6.38 16.47
C PHE A 194 3.08 -7.61 16.27
N ASN A 195 2.57 -8.79 16.56
CA ASN A 195 3.34 -10.03 16.46
C ASN A 195 2.71 -10.99 15.44
N MET A 196 3.17 -10.90 14.19
CA MET A 196 2.74 -11.82 13.12
C MET A 196 3.34 -13.20 13.28
N LEU A 197 4.52 -13.33 13.94
CA LEU A 197 5.15 -14.62 14.15
C LEU A 197 4.34 -15.50 15.09
N ASP A 198 3.88 -14.95 16.23
CA ASP A 198 3.01 -15.70 17.13
C ASP A 198 1.67 -16.07 16.47
N ALA A 199 1.15 -15.17 15.63
CA ALA A 199 -0.09 -15.41 14.90
C ALA A 199 0.05 -16.58 13.91
N ILE A 200 1.14 -16.62 13.11
CA ILE A 200 1.37 -17.72 12.16
C ILE A 200 1.72 -19.02 12.87
N THR A 201 2.51 -18.97 13.94
CA THR A 201 2.86 -20.14 14.76
C THR A 201 1.60 -20.76 15.36
N GLY A 202 0.75 -19.94 15.98
CA GLY A 202 -0.52 -20.42 16.54
C GLY A 202 -1.44 -21.01 15.47
N TRP A 203 -1.42 -20.47 14.26
CA TRP A 203 -2.20 -21.01 13.15
C TRP A 203 -1.68 -22.37 12.67
N VAL A 204 -0.37 -22.51 12.49
CA VAL A 204 0.24 -23.75 12.03
C VAL A 204 0.14 -24.86 13.10
N GLU A 205 0.50 -24.55 14.33
CA GLU A 205 0.62 -25.55 15.40
C GLU A 205 -0.72 -25.93 16.05
N ASN A 206 -1.67 -24.97 16.14
CA ASN A 206 -2.93 -25.17 16.83
C ASN A 206 -4.16 -25.10 15.92
N GLY A 207 -3.97 -24.96 14.60
CA GLY A 207 -5.05 -24.83 13.63
C GLY A 207 -5.91 -23.55 13.79
N LYS A 208 -5.45 -22.58 14.59
CA LYS A 208 -6.22 -21.38 14.93
C LYS A 208 -5.86 -20.23 14.01
N ALA A 209 -6.64 -20.06 12.96
CA ALA A 209 -6.49 -18.92 12.06
C ALA A 209 -6.65 -17.58 12.80
N PRO A 210 -5.81 -16.56 12.54
CA PRO A 210 -5.92 -15.27 13.21
C PRO A 210 -7.11 -14.46 12.65
N ASP A 211 -8.21 -14.42 13.40
CA ASP A 211 -9.39 -13.60 13.07
C ASP A 211 -9.19 -12.12 13.39
N ARG A 212 -8.24 -11.81 14.24
CA ARG A 212 -7.70 -10.47 14.51
C ARG A 212 -6.31 -10.59 15.12
N ILE A 213 -5.49 -9.56 14.92
CA ILE A 213 -4.18 -9.40 15.55
C ILE A 213 -4.17 -8.06 16.27
N ILE A 214 -3.82 -8.05 17.57
CA ILE A 214 -3.82 -6.81 18.34
C ILE A 214 -2.54 -6.04 18.06
N ALA A 215 -2.72 -4.78 17.71
CA ALA A 215 -1.63 -3.85 17.39
C ALA A 215 -1.64 -2.65 18.34
N THR A 216 -0.45 -2.22 18.72
CA THR A 216 -0.17 -0.96 19.46
C THR A 216 0.85 -0.14 18.67
N GLY A 217 1.21 1.05 19.14
CA GLY A 217 2.21 1.86 18.46
C GLY A 217 2.66 3.07 19.25
N LYS A 218 3.89 3.49 19.05
CA LYS A 218 4.47 4.66 19.72
C LYS A 218 3.76 5.96 19.34
N ALA A 219 3.20 6.02 18.13
CA ALA A 219 2.45 7.18 17.65
C ALA A 219 1.17 7.44 18.45
N PHE A 220 0.63 6.41 19.12
CA PHE A 220 -0.62 6.46 19.88
C PHE A 220 -0.46 5.74 21.21
N PRO A 221 0.25 6.35 22.20
CA PRO A 221 0.46 5.73 23.51
C PRO A 221 -0.87 5.38 24.20
N GLY A 222 -0.98 4.17 24.73
CA GLY A 222 -2.18 3.69 25.41
C GLY A 222 -3.34 3.28 24.48
N VAL A 223 -3.14 3.32 23.16
CA VAL A 223 -4.13 2.90 22.17
C VAL A 223 -3.75 1.54 21.60
N SER A 224 -4.72 0.63 21.53
CA SER A 224 -4.62 -0.61 20.78
C SER A 224 -5.72 -0.69 19.71
N ARG A 225 -5.44 -1.42 18.61
CA ARG A 225 -6.41 -1.68 17.54
C ARG A 225 -6.32 -3.12 17.07
N PRO A 226 -7.45 -3.75 16.70
CA PRO A 226 -7.38 -5.01 16.00
C PRO A 226 -7.01 -4.76 14.53
N LEU A 227 -6.02 -5.46 14.05
CA LEU A 227 -5.81 -5.66 12.62
C LEU A 227 -6.76 -6.76 12.19
N CYS A 228 -7.59 -6.48 11.20
CA CYS A 228 -8.60 -7.39 10.68
C CYS A 228 -8.14 -8.05 9.38
N PRO A 229 -8.46 -9.34 9.17
CA PRO A 229 -8.14 -9.97 7.90
C PRO A 229 -8.99 -9.36 6.77
N TYR A 230 -8.33 -8.91 5.71
CA TYR A 230 -8.98 -8.35 4.53
C TYR A 230 -10.04 -9.33 3.94
N PRO A 231 -11.22 -8.89 3.52
CA PRO A 231 -11.65 -7.49 3.36
C PRO A 231 -12.38 -6.88 4.58
N LEU A 232 -12.22 -7.44 5.77
CA LEU A 232 -12.82 -6.89 6.98
C LEU A 232 -12.01 -5.71 7.49
N VAL A 233 -12.72 -4.78 8.16
CA VAL A 233 -12.13 -3.61 8.80
C VAL A 233 -12.53 -3.54 10.28
N ALA A 234 -11.75 -2.83 11.10
CA ALA A 234 -12.05 -2.63 12.51
C ALA A 234 -13.18 -1.61 12.66
N ARG A 235 -14.37 -2.06 13.08
CA ARG A 235 -15.52 -1.20 13.35
C ARG A 235 -15.72 -1.07 14.85
N TYR A 236 -15.84 0.18 15.31
CA TYR A 236 -16.16 0.43 16.72
C TYR A 236 -17.53 -0.14 17.07
N LYS A 237 -17.61 -0.85 18.19
CA LYS A 237 -18.85 -1.42 18.70
C LYS A 237 -19.32 -0.67 19.95
N ASP A 238 -18.56 -0.74 21.04
CA ASP A 238 -18.87 -0.08 22.31
C ASP A 238 -17.62 -0.05 23.22
N GLY A 239 -17.67 0.64 24.36
CA GLY A 239 -16.63 0.64 25.37
C GLY A 239 -15.54 1.70 25.17
N ASP A 240 -14.31 1.45 25.64
CA ASP A 240 -13.20 2.37 25.53
C ASP A 240 -12.68 2.44 24.08
N VAL A 241 -12.81 3.59 23.46
CA VAL A 241 -12.34 3.83 22.09
C VAL A 241 -10.83 3.61 21.92
N ASN A 242 -10.05 3.58 22.98
CA ASN A 242 -8.62 3.29 22.93
C ASN A 242 -8.29 1.79 23.02
N SER A 243 -9.25 0.96 23.38
CA SER A 243 -9.07 -0.49 23.48
C SER A 243 -9.48 -1.23 22.21
N ALA A 244 -8.62 -2.15 21.76
CA ALA A 244 -8.94 -3.05 20.65
C ALA A 244 -10.18 -3.92 20.90
N ASP A 245 -10.55 -4.17 22.16
CA ASP A 245 -11.72 -4.98 22.53
C ASP A 245 -13.04 -4.25 22.24
N SER A 246 -12.99 -2.94 22.05
CA SER A 246 -14.14 -2.10 21.67
C SER A 246 -14.46 -2.17 20.18
N PHE A 247 -13.72 -2.97 19.41
CA PHE A 247 -13.86 -3.09 17.96
C PHE A 247 -14.15 -4.53 17.54
N VAL A 248 -14.88 -4.66 16.45
CA VAL A 248 -15.14 -5.94 15.78
C VAL A 248 -14.66 -5.86 14.34
N CYS A 249 -14.16 -6.99 13.81
CA CYS A 249 -13.81 -7.12 12.41
C CYS A 249 -15.08 -7.43 11.59
N SER A 250 -15.51 -6.48 10.79
CA SER A 250 -16.67 -6.62 9.90
C SER A 250 -16.49 -5.84 8.60
N LYS A 251 -17.39 -6.09 7.62
CA LYS A 251 -17.45 -5.32 6.37
C LYS A 251 -17.99 -3.92 6.59
#